data_2638a15e78eaf25f1e016ed62f8bbcf9
#
_entry.id   2638a15e78eaf25f1e016ed62f8bbcf9
#
_cell.length_a   1.000
_cell.length_b   1.000
_cell.length_c   1.000
_cell.angle_alpha   90.00
_cell.angle_beta   90.00
_cell.angle_gamma   90.00
#
_symmetry.space_group_name_H-M   'P 1'
#
loop_
_entity.id
_entity.type
_entity.pdbx_description
1 polymer ?
#
loop_
_entity_poly.entity_id
_entity_poly.type
_entity_poly.pdbx_seq_one_letter_code
_entity_poly.pdbx_strand_id
1 'polypeptide(L)'
;MPSNKIILEVITDEKHVPETIRWEAPQIMEKGECKSIALALWDGKENNTLRMDVWTKDMTTDEMKKFLLQSIITFCDTYERATSDSALADKIKQFIINIAKEEKVI
;
A
#
# COMPACT_ATOMS: atom_id res chain seq x y z
N MET A 1 -15.05 10.70 22.51
CA MET A 1 -13.87 9.85 22.26
C MET A 1 -12.98 10.49 21.22
N PRO A 2 -11.68 10.57 21.48
CA PRO A 2 -10.76 11.04 20.44
C PRO A 2 -10.82 10.10 19.24
N SER A 3 -10.72 10.65 18.05
CA SER A 3 -10.73 9.87 16.83
C SER A 3 -9.77 10.48 15.81
N ASN A 4 -9.21 9.63 14.96
CA ASN A 4 -8.33 10.04 13.89
C ASN A 4 -8.96 9.61 12.56
N LYS A 5 -8.76 10.45 11.54
CA LYS A 5 -9.29 10.17 10.21
C LYS A 5 -8.16 10.13 9.20
N ILE A 6 -8.31 9.25 8.21
CA ILE A 6 -7.51 9.27 7.00
C ILE A 6 -8.48 9.41 5.86
N ILE A 7 -8.27 10.41 5.03
CA ILE A 7 -9.17 10.71 3.90
C ILE A 7 -8.43 10.36 2.62
N LEU A 8 -9.05 9.54 1.80
CA LEU A 8 -8.53 9.16 0.49
C LEU A 8 -9.54 9.61 -0.55
N GLU A 9 -9.11 10.46 -1.47
CA GLU A 9 -9.98 10.99 -2.50
C GLU A 9 -9.44 10.61 -3.88
N VAL A 10 -10.30 10.00 -4.69
CA VAL A 10 -9.95 9.62 -6.06
C VAL A 10 -10.72 10.53 -7.01
N ILE A 11 -9.97 11.33 -7.77
CA ILE A 11 -10.54 12.24 -8.76
C ILE A 11 -10.43 11.55 -10.12
N THR A 12 -11.56 11.39 -10.79
CA THR A 12 -11.61 10.69 -12.08
C THR A 12 -11.86 11.66 -13.22
N ASP A 13 -11.57 11.23 -14.44
CA ASP A 13 -11.90 11.95 -15.64
C ASP A 13 -13.38 11.69 -16.04
N GLU A 14 -13.78 12.19 -17.20
CA GLU A 14 -15.15 12.04 -17.70
C GLU A 14 -15.54 10.60 -17.94
N LYS A 15 -14.57 9.69 -18.13
CA LYS A 15 -14.79 8.27 -18.35
C LYS A 15 -14.65 7.46 -17.06
N HIS A 16 -14.60 8.14 -15.93
CA HIS A 16 -14.44 7.52 -14.61
C HIS A 16 -13.10 6.79 -14.42
N VAL A 17 -12.06 7.24 -15.14
CA VAL A 17 -10.70 6.72 -15.00
C VAL A 17 -9.96 7.61 -14.01
N PRO A 18 -9.29 7.04 -12.99
CA PRO A 18 -8.58 7.85 -11.99
C PRO A 18 -7.47 8.70 -12.60
N GLU A 19 -7.50 10.00 -12.32
CA GLU A 19 -6.48 10.95 -12.75
C GLU A 19 -5.57 11.36 -11.60
N THR A 20 -6.16 11.60 -10.43
CA THR A 20 -5.44 12.11 -9.26
C THR A 20 -5.97 11.40 -8.02
N ILE A 21 -5.06 11.02 -7.14
CA ILE A 21 -5.42 10.46 -5.85
C ILE A 21 -4.81 11.36 -4.79
N ARG A 22 -5.64 11.86 -3.89
CA ARG A 22 -5.21 12.71 -2.78
C ARG A 22 -5.43 12.00 -1.46
N TRP A 23 -4.50 12.20 -0.54
CA TRP A 23 -4.63 11.68 0.81
C TRP A 23 -4.45 12.80 1.81
N GLU A 24 -5.12 12.67 2.93
CA GLU A 24 -5.02 13.64 4.01
C GLU A 24 -5.15 12.95 5.36
N ALA A 25 -4.26 13.32 6.27
CA ALA A 25 -4.32 12.90 7.67
C ALA A 25 -4.46 14.16 8.52
N PRO A 26 -5.69 14.67 8.75
CA PRO A 26 -5.91 15.99 9.37
C PRO A 26 -5.30 16.14 10.77
N GLN A 27 -5.25 15.06 11.56
CA GLN A 27 -4.77 15.13 12.94
C GLN A 27 -3.27 15.44 13.03
N ILE A 28 -2.49 15.08 12.01
CA ILE A 28 -1.06 15.38 11.95
C ILE A 28 -0.75 16.45 10.92
N MET A 29 -1.80 17.07 10.34
CA MET A 29 -1.71 18.16 9.37
C MET A 29 -0.84 17.81 8.16
N GLU A 30 -0.93 16.56 7.69
CA GLU A 30 -0.23 16.10 6.50
C GLU A 30 -1.20 15.74 5.39
N LYS A 31 -0.81 16.04 4.16
CA LYS A 31 -1.59 15.73 2.96
C LYS A 31 -0.67 15.67 1.76
N GLY A 32 -1.14 15.01 0.71
CA GLY A 32 -0.36 14.89 -0.51
C GLY A 32 -1.11 14.19 -1.62
N GLU A 33 -0.40 13.91 -2.69
CA GLU A 33 -0.92 13.15 -3.82
C GLU A 33 -0.12 11.87 -3.97
N CYS A 34 -0.77 10.85 -4.54
CA CYS A 34 -0.12 9.57 -4.85
C CYS A 34 -0.70 9.03 -6.15
N LYS A 35 -0.02 8.06 -6.74
CA LYS A 35 -0.46 7.44 -7.99
C LYS A 35 -1.19 6.13 -7.79
N SER A 36 -1.10 5.55 -6.61
CA SER A 36 -1.72 4.25 -6.35
C SER A 36 -2.02 4.09 -4.86
N ILE A 37 -3.10 3.38 -4.58
CA ILE A 37 -3.47 2.98 -3.22
C ILE A 37 -3.74 1.48 -3.25
N ALA A 38 -3.16 0.76 -2.29
CA ALA A 38 -3.50 -0.64 -2.04
C ALA A 38 -3.86 -0.73 -0.56
N LEU A 39 -5.15 -0.80 -0.28
CA LEU A 39 -5.68 -0.82 1.08
C LEU A 39 -6.12 -2.22 1.45
N ALA A 40 -5.65 -2.71 2.59
CA ALA A 40 -6.01 -4.01 3.11
C ALA A 40 -6.62 -3.83 4.49
N LEU A 41 -7.81 -4.41 4.70
CA LEU A 41 -8.52 -4.33 5.97
C LEU A 41 -8.82 -5.75 6.45
N TRP A 42 -8.46 -6.05 7.69
CA TRP A 42 -8.81 -7.35 8.25
C TRP A 42 -10.21 -7.30 8.86
N ASP A 43 -11.13 -8.09 8.31
CA ASP A 43 -12.48 -8.21 8.84
C ASP A 43 -12.50 -9.32 9.89
N GLY A 44 -12.57 -8.92 11.17
CA GLY A 44 -12.55 -9.87 12.28
C GLY A 44 -13.77 -10.76 12.39
N LYS A 45 -14.88 -10.41 11.73
CA LYS A 45 -16.09 -11.23 11.75
C LYS A 45 -15.99 -12.38 10.73
N GLU A 46 -15.56 -12.06 9.52
CA GLU A 46 -15.49 -13.03 8.44
C GLU A 46 -14.13 -13.73 8.36
N ASN A 47 -13.15 -13.28 9.17
CA ASN A 47 -11.79 -13.81 9.16
C ASN A 47 -11.16 -13.78 7.76
N ASN A 48 -11.31 -12.64 7.09
CA ASN A 48 -10.71 -12.46 5.76
C ASN A 48 -10.24 -11.03 5.58
N THR A 49 -9.42 -10.83 4.56
CA THR A 49 -8.89 -9.53 4.19
C THR A 49 -9.74 -8.90 3.09
N LEU A 50 -10.19 -7.68 3.33
CA LEU A 50 -10.85 -6.87 2.31
C LEU A 50 -9.79 -6.02 1.61
N ARG A 51 -9.89 -5.89 0.30
CA ARG A 51 -8.95 -5.12 -0.50
C ARG A 51 -9.65 -4.03 -1.28
N MET A 52 -8.98 -2.88 -1.37
CA MET A 52 -9.40 -1.80 -2.25
C MET A 52 -8.16 -1.29 -2.94
N ASP A 53 -8.11 -1.43 -4.25
CA ASP A 53 -6.95 -1.02 -5.05
C ASP A 53 -7.40 -0.04 -6.12
N VAL A 54 -6.64 1.04 -6.29
CA VAL A 54 -6.90 2.03 -7.32
C VAL A 54 -5.58 2.64 -7.74
N TRP A 55 -5.45 2.98 -9.02
CA TRP A 55 -4.24 3.63 -9.54
C TRP A 55 -4.63 4.63 -10.62
N THR A 56 -3.78 5.65 -10.78
CA THR A 56 -4.00 6.68 -11.79
C THR A 56 -3.59 6.19 -13.16
N LYS A 57 -4.17 6.79 -14.21
CA LYS A 57 -3.91 6.37 -15.59
C LYS A 57 -2.48 6.62 -16.05
N ASP A 58 -1.72 7.47 -15.34
CA ASP A 58 -0.31 7.73 -15.67
C ASP A 58 0.67 6.88 -14.88
N MET A 59 0.18 5.96 -14.05
CA MET A 59 1.04 5.01 -13.33
C MET A 59 1.68 4.04 -14.32
N THR A 60 3.01 3.98 -14.33
CA THR A 60 3.72 3.09 -15.25
C THR A 60 3.85 1.68 -14.71
N THR A 61 4.13 0.73 -15.61
CA THR A 61 4.38 -0.66 -15.21
C THR A 61 5.57 -0.75 -14.26
N ASP A 62 6.63 0.03 -14.52
CA ASP A 62 7.80 0.06 -13.65
C ASP A 62 7.46 0.58 -12.25
N GLU A 63 6.66 1.63 -12.18
CA GLU A 63 6.22 2.17 -10.89
C GLU A 63 5.38 1.14 -10.14
N MET A 64 4.48 0.45 -10.84
CA MET A 64 3.63 -0.56 -10.22
C MET A 64 4.46 -1.74 -9.70
N LYS A 65 5.48 -2.15 -10.44
CA LYS A 65 6.41 -3.20 -10.01
C LYS A 65 7.10 -2.82 -8.70
N LYS A 66 7.62 -1.60 -8.63
CA LYS A 66 8.28 -1.09 -7.42
C LYS A 66 7.30 -1.01 -6.26
N PHE A 67 6.10 -0.51 -6.52
CA PHE A 67 5.06 -0.39 -5.52
C PHE A 67 4.70 -1.75 -4.93
N LEU A 68 4.53 -2.76 -5.78
CA LEU A 68 4.24 -4.12 -5.34
C LEU A 68 5.34 -4.66 -4.42
N LEU A 69 6.59 -4.62 -4.89
CA LEU A 69 7.69 -5.24 -4.16
C LEU A 69 8.00 -4.50 -2.86
N GLN A 70 8.00 -3.17 -2.88
CA GLN A 70 8.19 -2.37 -1.67
C GLN A 70 7.08 -2.60 -0.65
N SER A 71 5.83 -2.71 -1.13
CA SER A 71 4.69 -2.92 -0.24
C SER A 71 4.76 -4.25 0.49
N ILE A 72 5.20 -5.30 -0.19
CA ILE A 72 5.35 -6.60 0.45
C ILE A 72 6.43 -6.56 1.54
N ILE A 73 7.57 -5.93 1.23
CA ILE A 73 8.69 -5.81 2.18
C ILE A 73 8.26 -5.01 3.40
N THR A 74 7.64 -3.86 3.20
CA THR A 74 7.23 -3.02 4.32
C THR A 74 6.08 -3.62 5.13
N PHE A 75 5.22 -4.41 4.48
CA PHE A 75 4.19 -5.15 5.20
C PHE A 75 4.81 -6.19 6.14
N CYS A 76 5.90 -6.82 5.71
CA CYS A 76 6.63 -7.74 6.58
C CYS A 76 7.16 -7.02 7.83
N ASP A 77 7.63 -5.78 7.68
CA ASP A 77 8.07 -4.98 8.83
C ASP A 77 6.91 -4.70 9.78
N THR A 78 5.73 -4.42 9.25
CA THR A 78 4.53 -4.21 10.06
C THR A 78 4.18 -5.48 10.84
N TYR A 79 4.22 -6.63 10.17
CA TYR A 79 3.94 -7.91 10.81
C TYR A 79 4.91 -8.19 11.96
N GLU A 80 6.20 -7.97 11.73
CA GLU A 80 7.22 -8.19 12.75
C GLU A 80 7.01 -7.28 13.96
N ARG A 81 6.70 -6.01 13.75
CA ARG A 81 6.41 -5.10 14.85
C ARG A 81 5.21 -5.54 15.65
N ALA A 82 4.19 -6.06 14.98
CA ALA A 82 2.93 -6.44 15.62
C ALA A 82 3.04 -7.75 16.41
N THR A 83 3.87 -8.68 15.96
CA THR A 83 3.90 -10.05 16.50
C THR A 83 5.21 -10.44 17.14
N SER A 84 6.29 -9.71 16.87
CA SER A 84 7.67 -10.06 17.23
C SER A 84 8.15 -11.34 16.54
N ASP A 85 7.44 -11.81 15.52
CA ASP A 85 7.82 -12.99 14.75
C ASP A 85 8.70 -12.57 13.57
N SER A 86 10.01 -12.55 13.79
CA SER A 86 10.96 -12.18 12.74
C SER A 86 11.18 -13.31 11.73
N ALA A 87 10.96 -14.56 12.13
CA ALA A 87 11.24 -15.71 11.28
C ALA A 87 10.40 -15.71 10.00
N LEU A 88 9.09 -15.52 10.13
CA LEU A 88 8.21 -15.45 8.96
C LEU A 88 8.49 -14.21 8.13
N ALA A 89 8.64 -13.06 8.78
CA ALA A 89 8.92 -11.80 8.08
C ALA A 89 10.21 -11.91 7.26
N ASP A 90 11.28 -12.46 7.85
CA ASP A 90 12.58 -12.58 7.18
C ASP A 90 12.52 -13.52 5.97
N LYS A 91 11.78 -14.62 6.09
CA LYS A 91 11.62 -15.55 4.97
C LYS A 91 10.97 -14.86 3.76
N ILE A 92 9.89 -14.13 4.00
CA ILE A 92 9.17 -13.45 2.93
C ILE A 92 10.04 -12.33 2.36
N LYS A 93 10.65 -11.52 3.24
CA LYS A 93 11.51 -10.41 2.80
C LYS A 93 12.67 -10.91 1.94
N GLN A 94 13.35 -11.97 2.35
CA GLN A 94 14.47 -12.50 1.60
C GLN A 94 14.05 -12.97 0.21
N PHE A 95 12.91 -13.64 0.11
CA PHE A 95 12.35 -14.07 -1.17
C PHE A 95 12.08 -12.89 -2.08
N ILE A 96 11.45 -11.86 -1.55
CA ILE A 96 11.09 -10.66 -2.31
C ILE A 96 12.33 -9.86 -2.70
N ILE A 97 13.32 -9.74 -1.81
CA ILE A 97 14.57 -9.04 -2.12
C ILE A 97 15.28 -9.72 -3.30
N ASN A 98 15.30 -11.05 -3.32
CA ASN A 98 15.90 -11.78 -4.44
C ASN A 98 15.17 -11.49 -5.75
N ILE A 99 13.84 -11.47 -5.73
CA ILE A 99 13.05 -11.12 -6.91
C ILE A 99 13.33 -9.68 -7.34
N ALA A 100 13.41 -8.76 -6.38
CA ALA A 100 13.65 -7.34 -6.68
C ALA A 100 15.00 -7.15 -7.37
N LYS A 101 16.01 -7.91 -6.98
CA LYS A 101 17.33 -7.87 -7.64
C LYS A 101 17.25 -8.41 -9.06
N GLU A 102 16.55 -9.52 -9.27
CA GLU A 102 16.36 -10.10 -10.60
C GLU A 102 15.64 -9.10 -11.52
N GLU A 103 14.65 -8.38 -10.99
CA GLU A 103 13.86 -7.41 -11.72
C GLU A 103 14.51 -6.02 -11.78
N LYS A 104 15.71 -5.88 -11.21
CA LYS A 104 16.48 -4.64 -11.22
C LYS A 104 15.76 -3.47 -10.57
N VAL A 105 14.99 -3.76 -9.51
CA VAL A 105 14.31 -2.75 -8.71
C VAL A 105 15.22 -2.22 -7.60
N ILE A 106 16.14 -3.04 -7.16
CA ILE A 106 17.16 -2.67 -6.18
C ILE A 106 18.53 -3.19 -6.61
#